data_82b46ffc6c461c954ec47605066cc0da
#
_entry.id   82b46ffc6c461c954ec47605066cc0da
#
_cell.length_a   1.000
_cell.length_b   1.000
_cell.length_c   1.000
_cell.angle_alpha   90.00
_cell.angle_beta   90.00
_cell.angle_gamma   90.00
#
_symmetry.space_group_name_H-M   'P 1'
#
loop_
_entity.id
_entity.type
_entity.pdbx_description
1 polymer ?
#
loop_
_entity_poly.entity_id
_entity_poly.type
_entity_poly.pdbx_seq_one_letter_code
_entity_poly.pdbx_strand_id
1 'polypeptide(L)'
;MMVSDEEKRWIVVGIAMNKVVAPVLRDAVKQGMDINYANLDRHCHLLYPPYTLKTLTHGVVRADPILKNLKFQNINNNHLFHGVCYYNFNINSSLDLAKLYLPGYLAQFSAFDDSLDVTAILRLLGFRNYMPAPVFSPHSQASADDVRENVRNKLSRFNVTEWTDALFNDCFDKLKTLVRSLVLTADVEKNTLDQLDVWQTKGYYT
;
A
#
# COMPACT_ATOMS: atom_id res chain seq x y z
N MET A 1 0.16 13.42 34.69
CA MET A 1 0.23 11.95 34.42
C MET A 1 1.51 11.72 33.64
N MET A 2 2.43 10.89 34.13
CA MET A 2 3.65 10.57 33.37
C MET A 2 3.34 9.43 32.42
N VAL A 3 3.74 9.58 31.16
CA VAL A 3 3.63 8.55 30.13
C VAL A 3 4.62 7.42 30.48
N SER A 4 4.17 6.16 30.53
CA SER A 4 5.04 5.01 30.80
C SER A 4 6.03 4.75 29.66
N ASP A 5 7.08 3.97 29.91
CA ASP A 5 8.05 3.66 28.85
C ASP A 5 7.44 2.80 27.74
N GLU A 6 6.49 1.94 28.07
CA GLU A 6 5.71 1.16 27.09
C GLU A 6 4.85 2.06 26.20
N GLU A 7 4.17 3.05 26.77
CA GLU A 7 3.40 4.03 26.02
C GLU A 7 4.28 4.88 25.09
N LYS A 8 5.45 5.30 25.57
CA LYS A 8 6.43 6.02 24.73
C LYS A 8 6.89 5.17 23.55
N ARG A 9 7.20 3.89 23.75
CA ARG A 9 7.60 2.95 22.69
C ARG A 9 6.51 2.86 21.62
N TRP A 10 5.26 2.67 22.03
CA TRP A 10 4.12 2.64 21.12
C TRP A 10 4.00 3.92 20.29
N ILE A 11 4.07 5.09 20.95
CA ILE A 11 4.01 6.40 20.29
C ILE A 11 5.14 6.54 19.27
N VAL A 12 6.38 6.22 19.66
CA VAL A 12 7.58 6.39 18.82
C VAL A 12 7.50 5.52 17.56
N VAL A 13 7.11 4.24 17.67
CA VAL A 13 6.92 3.36 16.51
C VAL A 13 5.80 3.89 15.61
N GLY A 14 4.69 4.38 16.20
CA GLY A 14 3.59 4.98 15.46
C GLY A 14 4.01 6.21 14.66
N ILE A 15 4.80 7.10 15.26
CA ILE A 15 5.35 8.30 14.59
C ILE A 15 6.32 7.87 13.48
N ALA A 16 7.29 6.99 13.77
CA ALA A 16 8.27 6.51 12.80
C ALA A 16 7.58 5.88 11.58
N MET A 17 6.58 5.04 11.79
CA MET A 17 5.82 4.41 10.72
C MET A 17 5.09 5.46 9.85
N ASN A 18 4.43 6.45 10.45
CA ASN A 18 3.61 7.41 9.71
C ASN A 18 4.40 8.58 9.12
N LYS A 19 5.46 9.06 9.79
CA LYS A 19 6.21 10.24 9.38
C LYS A 19 7.47 9.93 8.56
N VAL A 20 8.05 8.75 8.76
CA VAL A 20 9.30 8.35 8.09
C VAL A 20 9.02 7.32 7.00
N VAL A 21 8.34 6.24 7.33
CA VAL A 21 8.18 5.10 6.41
C VAL A 21 7.04 5.33 5.42
N ALA A 22 5.86 5.77 5.87
CA ALA A 22 4.69 5.89 5.01
C ALA A 22 4.89 6.77 3.76
N PRO A 23 5.58 7.93 3.81
CA PRO A 23 5.85 8.73 2.61
C PRO A 23 6.62 7.93 1.54
N VAL A 24 7.67 7.25 1.93
CA VAL A 24 8.51 6.44 1.02
C VAL A 24 7.71 5.27 0.42
N LEU A 25 6.86 4.62 1.23
CA LEU A 25 5.99 3.56 0.76
C LEU A 25 4.94 4.07 -0.24
N ARG A 26 4.40 5.29 -0.04
CA ARG A 26 3.44 5.90 -0.98
C ARG A 26 4.07 6.13 -2.34
N ASP A 27 5.30 6.64 -2.37
CA ASP A 27 6.05 6.85 -3.61
C ASP A 27 6.33 5.53 -4.32
N ALA A 28 6.76 4.50 -3.59
CA ALA A 28 6.99 3.17 -4.13
C ALA A 28 5.69 2.55 -4.69
N VAL A 29 4.56 2.68 -3.97
CA VAL A 29 3.24 2.22 -4.45
C VAL A 29 2.82 2.98 -5.69
N LYS A 30 2.96 4.32 -5.71
CA LYS A 30 2.64 5.14 -6.88
C LYS A 30 3.40 4.67 -8.11
N GLN A 31 4.73 4.53 -8.00
CA GLN A 31 5.57 4.05 -9.11
C GLN A 31 5.15 2.65 -9.57
N GLY A 32 4.92 1.73 -8.64
CA GLY A 32 4.45 0.39 -8.95
C GLY A 32 3.09 0.39 -9.67
N MET A 33 2.15 1.22 -9.23
CA MET A 33 0.84 1.33 -9.86
C MET A 33 0.91 1.99 -11.23
N ASP A 34 1.80 2.97 -11.44
CA ASP A 34 2.03 3.58 -12.75
C ASP A 34 2.55 2.53 -13.76
N ILE A 35 3.50 1.68 -13.34
CA ILE A 35 4.01 0.57 -14.16
C ILE A 35 2.90 -0.45 -14.45
N ASN A 36 2.13 -0.84 -13.43
CA ASN A 36 1.05 -1.82 -13.60
C ASN A 36 -0.04 -1.30 -14.54
N TYR A 37 -0.40 -0.02 -14.42
CA TYR A 37 -1.36 0.64 -15.30
C TYR A 37 -0.90 0.58 -16.77
N ALA A 38 0.35 0.95 -17.03
CA ALA A 38 0.90 0.91 -18.39
C ALA A 38 0.94 -0.52 -18.97
N ASN A 39 1.29 -1.51 -18.14
CA ASN A 39 1.32 -2.92 -18.56
C ASN A 39 -0.08 -3.46 -18.86
N LEU A 40 -1.06 -3.13 -18.01
CA LEU A 40 -2.44 -3.58 -18.18
C LEU A 40 -3.12 -2.87 -19.36
N ASP A 41 -2.83 -1.58 -19.60
CA ASP A 41 -3.33 -0.85 -20.76
C ASP A 41 -2.81 -1.46 -22.07
N ARG A 42 -1.50 -1.79 -22.11
CA ARG A 42 -0.90 -2.52 -23.24
C ARG A 42 -1.55 -3.89 -23.45
N HIS A 43 -1.81 -4.64 -22.38
CA HIS A 43 -2.49 -5.92 -22.44
C HIS A 43 -3.89 -5.78 -23.06
N CYS A 44 -4.69 -4.80 -22.60
CA CYS A 44 -6.00 -4.54 -23.17
C CYS A 44 -5.94 -4.18 -24.65
N HIS A 45 -5.02 -3.30 -25.03
CA HIS A 45 -4.88 -2.87 -26.42
C HIS A 45 -4.48 -4.02 -27.36
N LEU A 46 -3.65 -4.94 -26.91
CA LEU A 46 -3.20 -6.08 -27.71
C LEU A 46 -4.28 -7.15 -27.87
N LEU A 47 -5.05 -7.43 -26.82
CA LEU A 47 -6.03 -8.53 -26.85
C LEU A 47 -7.42 -8.11 -27.29
N TYR A 48 -7.78 -6.85 -27.10
CA TYR A 48 -9.13 -6.32 -27.34
C TYR A 48 -9.13 -4.99 -28.12
N PRO A 49 -8.47 -4.89 -29.30
CA PRO A 49 -8.49 -3.64 -30.04
C PRO A 49 -9.94 -3.31 -30.46
N PRO A 50 -10.39 -2.05 -30.42
CA PRO A 50 -9.62 -0.83 -30.12
C PRO A 50 -9.65 -0.40 -28.63
N TYR A 51 -9.98 -1.30 -27.71
CA TYR A 51 -10.16 -0.94 -26.29
C TYR A 51 -8.83 -0.66 -25.57
N THR A 52 -8.91 0.29 -24.65
CA THR A 52 -7.88 0.66 -23.68
C THR A 52 -8.50 0.62 -22.28
N LEU A 53 -7.69 0.81 -21.23
CA LEU A 53 -8.24 0.91 -19.87
C LEU A 53 -9.27 2.05 -19.71
N LYS A 54 -9.17 3.09 -20.53
CA LYS A 54 -10.09 4.26 -20.51
C LYS A 54 -11.40 4.04 -21.30
N THR A 55 -11.51 2.92 -22.03
CA THR A 55 -12.67 2.64 -22.90
C THR A 55 -13.24 1.25 -22.69
N LEU A 56 -13.04 0.68 -21.50
CA LEU A 56 -13.51 -0.67 -21.17
C LEU A 56 -15.04 -0.76 -21.17
N THR A 57 -15.52 -1.88 -21.71
CA THR A 57 -16.95 -2.24 -21.67
C THR A 57 -17.17 -3.46 -20.77
N HIS A 58 -18.41 -3.67 -20.32
CA HIS A 58 -18.78 -4.86 -19.55
C HIS A 58 -18.39 -6.16 -20.28
N GLY A 59 -18.56 -6.22 -21.60
CA GLY A 59 -18.20 -7.39 -22.40
C GLY A 59 -16.71 -7.72 -22.33
N VAL A 60 -15.84 -6.72 -22.49
CA VAL A 60 -14.38 -6.88 -22.40
C VAL A 60 -13.98 -7.31 -21.00
N VAL A 61 -14.48 -6.62 -19.97
CA VAL A 61 -14.15 -6.96 -18.56
C VAL A 61 -14.56 -8.38 -18.21
N ARG A 62 -15.73 -8.84 -18.67
CA ARG A 62 -16.20 -10.20 -18.41
C ARG A 62 -15.38 -11.28 -19.13
N ALA A 63 -14.91 -10.96 -20.33
CA ALA A 63 -14.13 -11.89 -21.16
C ALA A 63 -12.66 -12.03 -20.67
N ASP A 64 -12.11 -10.94 -20.13
CA ASP A 64 -10.71 -10.90 -19.74
C ASP A 64 -10.47 -11.58 -18.37
N PRO A 65 -9.55 -12.57 -18.28
CA PRO A 65 -9.28 -13.29 -17.03
C PRO A 65 -8.69 -12.44 -15.91
N ILE A 66 -8.07 -11.30 -16.24
CA ILE A 66 -7.47 -10.37 -15.29
C ILE A 66 -8.54 -9.39 -14.80
N LEU A 67 -9.16 -8.67 -15.75
CA LEU A 67 -10.09 -7.58 -15.45
C LEU A 67 -11.32 -8.05 -14.68
N LYS A 68 -11.85 -9.25 -14.96
CA LYS A 68 -13.04 -9.78 -14.27
C LYS A 68 -12.88 -9.94 -12.76
N ASN A 69 -11.65 -9.99 -12.26
CA ASN A 69 -11.32 -10.16 -10.83
C ASN A 69 -11.11 -8.83 -10.10
N LEU A 70 -11.13 -7.71 -10.83
CA LEU A 70 -10.94 -6.38 -10.25
C LEU A 70 -12.26 -5.85 -9.62
N LYS A 71 -12.13 -5.07 -8.56
CA LYS A 71 -13.28 -4.56 -7.78
C LYS A 71 -13.80 -3.24 -8.34
N PHE A 72 -14.42 -3.25 -9.49
CA PHE A 72 -14.91 -2.05 -10.19
C PHE A 72 -15.92 -1.21 -9.38
N GLN A 73 -16.53 -1.76 -8.33
CA GLN A 73 -17.36 -0.98 -7.41
C GLN A 73 -16.60 0.13 -6.67
N ASN A 74 -15.28 0.08 -6.63
CA ASN A 74 -14.44 1.03 -5.90
C ASN A 74 -14.13 2.32 -6.67
N ILE A 75 -14.49 2.40 -7.95
CA ILE A 75 -14.21 3.56 -8.81
C ILE A 75 -15.49 4.09 -9.46
N ASN A 76 -15.42 5.28 -10.04
CA ASN A 76 -16.49 5.89 -10.86
C ASN A 76 -17.86 5.94 -10.18
N ASN A 77 -17.92 5.97 -8.84
CA ASN A 77 -19.16 5.89 -8.05
C ASN A 77 -20.00 4.63 -8.31
N ASN A 78 -19.39 3.56 -8.81
CA ASN A 78 -20.10 2.32 -9.15
C ASN A 78 -20.79 1.67 -7.94
N HIS A 79 -20.32 1.94 -6.71
CA HIS A 79 -20.94 1.46 -5.46
C HIS A 79 -22.39 1.96 -5.27
N LEU A 80 -22.80 3.00 -6.00
CA LEU A 80 -24.18 3.52 -5.99
C LEU A 80 -25.14 2.69 -6.88
N PHE A 81 -24.63 1.81 -7.72
CA PHE A 81 -25.44 1.02 -8.65
C PHE A 81 -25.68 -0.40 -8.12
N HIS A 82 -26.93 -0.86 -8.21
CA HIS A 82 -27.34 -2.20 -7.78
C HIS A 82 -27.06 -3.32 -8.80
N GLY A 83 -26.50 -3.01 -9.95
CA GLY A 83 -26.20 -3.99 -10.99
C GLY A 83 -24.89 -3.70 -11.72
N VAL A 84 -24.07 -4.73 -11.90
CA VAL A 84 -22.76 -4.62 -12.57
C VAL A 84 -22.88 -4.12 -14.01
N CYS A 85 -24.01 -4.38 -14.67
CA CYS A 85 -24.27 -3.90 -16.04
C CYS A 85 -24.33 -2.36 -16.15
N TYR A 86 -24.55 -1.65 -15.05
CA TYR A 86 -24.58 -0.19 -15.02
C TYR A 86 -23.24 0.43 -14.64
N TYR A 87 -22.20 -0.36 -14.35
CA TYR A 87 -20.91 0.14 -13.97
C TYR A 87 -20.20 0.86 -15.12
N ASN A 88 -19.55 1.96 -14.80
CA ASN A 88 -18.52 2.54 -15.63
C ASN A 88 -17.20 1.80 -15.38
N PHE A 89 -16.73 1.03 -16.36
CA PHE A 89 -15.54 0.20 -16.25
C PHE A 89 -14.23 0.93 -16.60
N ASN A 90 -14.29 2.22 -16.97
CA ASN A 90 -13.10 2.98 -17.34
C ASN A 90 -12.15 3.14 -16.15
N ILE A 91 -10.89 2.77 -16.35
CA ILE A 91 -9.80 2.98 -15.40
C ILE A 91 -8.99 4.15 -15.94
N ASN A 92 -9.16 5.34 -15.35
CA ASN A 92 -8.61 6.58 -15.93
C ASN A 92 -7.18 6.87 -15.48
N SER A 93 -6.73 6.23 -14.39
CA SER A 93 -5.43 6.49 -13.77
C SER A 93 -4.90 5.28 -13.02
N SER A 94 -3.61 5.32 -12.69
CA SER A 94 -3.00 4.35 -11.76
C SER A 94 -3.61 4.41 -10.36
N LEU A 95 -4.18 5.56 -9.97
CA LEU A 95 -4.94 5.73 -8.74
C LEU A 95 -6.23 4.91 -8.74
N ASP A 96 -7.00 4.99 -9.85
CA ASP A 96 -8.19 4.16 -10.01
C ASP A 96 -7.83 2.68 -9.96
N LEU A 97 -6.75 2.30 -10.66
CA LEU A 97 -6.27 0.93 -10.67
C LEU A 97 -5.88 0.45 -9.27
N ALA A 98 -5.22 1.25 -8.46
CA ALA A 98 -4.87 0.90 -7.08
C ALA A 98 -6.12 0.58 -6.24
N LYS A 99 -7.19 1.36 -6.39
CA LYS A 99 -8.46 1.13 -5.69
C LYS A 99 -9.10 -0.21 -6.03
N LEU A 100 -8.91 -0.70 -7.27
CA LEU A 100 -9.49 -1.97 -7.72
C LEU A 100 -8.89 -3.20 -7.02
N TYR A 101 -7.66 -3.09 -6.50
CA TYR A 101 -6.99 -4.17 -5.75
C TYR A 101 -7.36 -4.21 -4.26
N LEU A 102 -8.03 -3.17 -3.74
CA LEU A 102 -8.32 -3.02 -2.32
C LEU A 102 -9.76 -3.42 -1.94
N PRO A 103 -10.03 -3.77 -0.68
CA PRO A 103 -11.38 -3.75 -0.14
C PRO A 103 -11.96 -2.32 -0.19
N GLY A 104 -13.29 -2.18 -0.37
CA GLY A 104 -13.95 -0.88 -0.53
C GLY A 104 -13.65 0.12 0.59
N TYR A 105 -13.55 -0.33 1.83
CA TYR A 105 -13.25 0.55 2.98
C TYR A 105 -11.81 1.10 2.98
N LEU A 106 -10.88 0.51 2.23
CA LEU A 106 -9.50 0.99 2.04
C LEU A 106 -9.33 1.76 0.72
N ALA A 107 -10.32 1.77 -0.15
CA ALA A 107 -10.25 2.41 -1.47
C ALA A 107 -10.74 3.87 -1.47
N GLN A 108 -10.84 4.52 -0.29
CA GLN A 108 -11.45 5.84 -0.13
C GLN A 108 -10.45 7.02 -0.25
N PHE A 109 -9.22 6.79 -0.69
CA PHE A 109 -8.21 7.83 -0.90
C PHE A 109 -8.42 8.56 -2.23
N SER A 110 -7.98 9.83 -2.30
CA SER A 110 -8.12 10.70 -3.47
C SER A 110 -6.80 10.92 -4.24
N ALA A 111 -5.66 10.61 -3.61
CA ALA A 111 -4.32 10.73 -4.20
C ALA A 111 -3.36 9.72 -3.53
N PHE A 112 -2.13 9.61 -4.07
CA PHE A 112 -1.03 8.90 -3.39
C PHE A 112 -0.32 9.83 -2.40
N ASP A 113 -1.11 10.38 -1.48
CA ASP A 113 -0.68 11.31 -0.43
C ASP A 113 -1.12 10.81 0.96
N ASP A 114 -1.25 11.73 1.92
CA ASP A 114 -1.66 11.38 3.28
C ASP A 114 -3.10 10.83 3.38
N SER A 115 -3.92 10.96 2.34
CA SER A 115 -5.22 10.30 2.26
C SER A 115 -5.12 8.78 2.05
N LEU A 116 -3.98 8.29 1.55
CA LEU A 116 -3.69 6.86 1.42
C LEU A 116 -3.15 6.30 2.74
N ASP A 117 -4.00 5.58 3.46
CA ASP A 117 -3.72 4.96 4.76
C ASP A 117 -2.62 3.89 4.67
N VAL A 118 -1.81 3.80 5.73
CA VAL A 118 -0.71 2.81 5.83
C VAL A 118 -1.20 1.37 5.62
N THR A 119 -2.40 1.03 6.05
CA THR A 119 -2.97 -0.31 5.83
C THR A 119 -3.20 -0.57 4.35
N ALA A 120 -3.73 0.41 3.63
CA ALA A 120 -3.94 0.32 2.19
C ALA A 120 -2.60 0.19 1.45
N ILE A 121 -1.60 1.00 1.85
CA ILE A 121 -0.23 0.94 1.30
C ILE A 121 0.35 -0.48 1.48
N LEU A 122 0.36 -1.01 2.71
CA LEU A 122 0.92 -2.33 3.00
C LEU A 122 0.16 -3.45 2.28
N ARG A 123 -1.16 -3.31 2.07
CA ARG A 123 -1.93 -4.26 1.25
C ARG A 123 -1.59 -4.19 -0.23
N LEU A 124 -1.35 -3.00 -0.77
CA LEU A 124 -0.91 -2.84 -2.15
C LEU A 124 0.49 -3.42 -2.35
N LEU A 125 1.43 -3.13 -1.46
CA LEU A 125 2.79 -3.70 -1.51
C LEU A 125 2.78 -5.23 -1.37
N GLY A 126 1.99 -5.78 -0.45
CA GLY A 126 1.87 -7.22 -0.20
C GLY A 126 1.02 -7.99 -1.22
N PHE A 127 0.36 -7.31 -2.18
CA PHE A 127 -0.49 -7.98 -3.16
C PHE A 127 0.35 -8.80 -4.15
N ARG A 128 0.07 -10.11 -4.25
CA ARG A 128 0.91 -11.07 -4.99
C ARG A 128 0.47 -11.30 -6.44
N ASN A 129 -0.78 -10.98 -6.74
CA ASN A 129 -1.40 -11.36 -8.01
C ASN A 129 -1.58 -10.17 -8.95
N TYR A 130 -0.61 -9.25 -8.98
CA TYR A 130 -0.59 -8.24 -10.02
C TYR A 130 -0.40 -8.89 -11.39
N MET A 131 -1.21 -8.44 -12.34
CA MET A 131 -1.20 -8.97 -13.70
C MET A 131 -1.14 -7.78 -14.68
N PRO A 132 -0.61 -7.93 -15.86
CA PRO A 132 -0.06 -9.17 -16.44
C PRO A 132 1.33 -9.56 -15.90
N ALA A 133 1.96 -8.75 -15.08
CA ALA A 133 3.29 -9.00 -14.53
C ALA A 133 3.37 -8.60 -13.04
N PRO A 134 4.22 -9.24 -12.24
CA PRO A 134 4.51 -8.82 -10.87
C PRO A 134 4.99 -7.36 -10.83
N VAL A 135 4.51 -6.58 -9.86
CA VAL A 135 4.88 -5.16 -9.66
C VAL A 135 5.95 -5.02 -8.59
N PHE A 136 5.82 -5.76 -7.51
CA PHE A 136 6.75 -5.76 -6.39
C PHE A 136 7.46 -7.10 -6.27
N SER A 137 8.70 -7.07 -5.76
CA SER A 137 9.46 -8.29 -5.55
C SER A 137 8.80 -9.18 -4.48
N PRO A 138 8.98 -10.51 -4.52
CA PRO A 138 8.50 -11.40 -3.45
C PRO A 138 9.02 -10.99 -2.07
N HIS A 139 10.24 -10.43 -2.00
CA HIS A 139 10.82 -9.94 -0.75
C HIS A 139 10.08 -8.70 -0.23
N SER A 140 9.79 -7.71 -1.08
CA SER A 140 8.98 -6.53 -0.71
C SER A 140 7.58 -6.92 -0.25
N GLN A 141 6.96 -7.88 -0.94
CA GLN A 141 5.63 -8.39 -0.59
C GLN A 141 5.61 -9.05 0.79
N ALA A 142 6.59 -9.92 1.05
CA ALA A 142 6.71 -10.61 2.35
C ALA A 142 7.01 -9.62 3.50
N SER A 143 7.89 -8.64 3.27
CA SER A 143 8.21 -7.60 4.25
C SER A 143 7.02 -6.70 4.54
N ALA A 144 6.21 -6.34 3.53
CA ALA A 144 4.99 -5.57 3.72
C ALA A 144 3.93 -6.33 4.53
N ASP A 145 3.77 -7.63 4.27
CA ASP A 145 2.88 -8.50 5.06
C ASP A 145 3.35 -8.60 6.51
N ASP A 146 4.67 -8.77 6.75
CA ASP A 146 5.24 -8.85 8.10
C ASP A 146 5.02 -7.53 8.88
N VAL A 147 5.29 -6.39 8.27
CA VAL A 147 5.03 -5.07 8.89
C VAL A 147 3.54 -4.88 9.16
N ARG A 148 2.65 -5.30 8.25
CA ARG A 148 1.21 -5.21 8.47
C ARG A 148 0.77 -6.02 9.68
N GLU A 149 1.23 -7.26 9.80
CA GLU A 149 0.79 -8.20 10.83
C GLU A 149 1.44 -7.91 12.18
N ASN A 150 2.74 -7.64 12.20
CA ASN A 150 3.55 -7.59 13.42
C ASN A 150 3.85 -6.17 13.92
N VAL A 151 3.67 -5.13 13.09
CA VAL A 151 3.83 -3.73 13.52
C VAL A 151 2.48 -3.01 13.50
N ARG A 152 1.87 -2.83 12.32
CA ARG A 152 0.66 -2.04 12.15
C ARG A 152 -0.52 -2.57 12.98
N ASN A 153 -0.75 -3.88 12.97
CA ASN A 153 -1.87 -4.48 13.71
C ASN A 153 -1.65 -4.39 15.23
N LYS A 154 -0.42 -4.44 15.70
CA LYS A 154 -0.08 -4.22 17.12
C LYS A 154 -0.29 -2.78 17.54
N LEU A 155 0.13 -1.81 16.70
CA LEU A 155 -0.14 -0.39 16.91
C LEU A 155 -1.64 -0.09 17.06
N SER A 156 -2.49 -0.73 16.24
CA SER A 156 -3.93 -0.48 16.25
C SER A 156 -4.69 -1.08 17.44
N ARG A 157 -4.13 -2.09 18.10
CA ARG A 157 -4.78 -2.79 19.24
C ARG A 157 -4.47 -2.17 20.57
N PHE A 158 -3.44 -1.34 20.67
CA PHE A 158 -2.94 -0.67 21.89
C PHE A 158 -3.05 -1.52 23.16
N ASN A 159 -2.23 -2.58 23.24
CA ASN A 159 -2.03 -3.30 24.49
C ASN A 159 -0.69 -2.86 25.08
N VAL A 160 -0.74 -1.95 26.06
CA VAL A 160 0.47 -1.32 26.65
C VAL A 160 1.49 -2.35 27.12
N THR A 161 1.04 -3.43 27.77
CA THR A 161 1.94 -4.44 28.36
C THR A 161 2.77 -5.22 27.33
N GLU A 162 2.37 -5.20 26.05
CA GLU A 162 3.12 -5.85 24.97
C GLU A 162 4.34 -5.03 24.51
N TRP A 163 4.38 -3.71 24.78
CA TRP A 163 5.40 -2.79 24.24
C TRP A 163 6.72 -2.84 25.03
N THR A 164 7.28 -4.04 25.12
CA THR A 164 8.61 -4.27 25.68
C THR A 164 9.72 -3.72 24.79
N ASP A 165 10.97 -3.58 25.32
CA ASP A 165 12.15 -3.22 24.52
C ASP A 165 12.36 -4.17 23.34
N ALA A 166 12.12 -5.47 23.56
CA ALA A 166 12.26 -6.48 22.51
C ALA A 166 11.28 -6.25 21.35
N LEU A 167 9.98 -5.99 21.64
CA LEU A 167 9.01 -5.68 20.61
C LEU A 167 9.32 -4.37 19.89
N PHE A 168 9.74 -3.34 20.66
CA PHE A 168 10.12 -2.05 20.09
C PHE A 168 11.25 -2.19 19.06
N ASN A 169 12.32 -2.89 19.38
CA ASN A 169 13.44 -3.13 18.48
C ASN A 169 13.02 -3.99 17.28
N ASP A 170 12.24 -5.06 17.50
CA ASP A 170 11.71 -5.89 16.41
C ASP A 170 10.86 -5.07 15.42
N CYS A 171 10.04 -4.14 15.90
CA CYS A 171 9.28 -3.24 15.04
C CYS A 171 10.21 -2.39 14.15
N PHE A 172 11.25 -1.78 14.70
CA PHE A 172 12.20 -0.99 13.91
C PHE A 172 12.97 -1.85 12.91
N ASP A 173 13.40 -3.06 13.29
CA ASP A 173 14.07 -3.98 12.37
C ASP A 173 13.18 -4.37 11.18
N LYS A 174 11.89 -4.61 11.42
CA LYS A 174 10.91 -4.89 10.36
C LYS A 174 10.67 -3.67 9.44
N LEU A 175 10.56 -2.47 10.00
CA LEU A 175 10.43 -1.24 9.21
C LEU A 175 11.66 -1.02 8.33
N LYS A 176 12.88 -1.19 8.87
CA LYS A 176 14.14 -1.09 8.11
C LYS A 176 14.23 -2.16 7.03
N THR A 177 13.81 -3.39 7.32
CA THR A 177 13.77 -4.50 6.36
C THR A 177 12.83 -4.19 5.21
N LEU A 178 11.64 -3.65 5.49
CA LEU A 178 10.70 -3.22 4.47
C LEU A 178 11.32 -2.13 3.58
N VAL A 179 11.91 -1.08 4.15
CA VAL A 179 12.57 -0.01 3.39
C VAL A 179 13.64 -0.58 2.45
N ARG A 180 14.52 -1.45 2.94
CA ARG A 180 15.58 -2.10 2.13
C ARG A 180 15.05 -3.03 1.06
N SER A 181 13.84 -3.55 1.21
CA SER A 181 13.21 -4.43 0.22
C SER A 181 12.65 -3.70 -1.00
N LEU A 182 12.51 -2.37 -0.92
CA LEU A 182 11.97 -1.54 -2.00
C LEU A 182 13.06 -1.15 -2.99
N VAL A 183 12.65 -0.84 -4.21
CA VAL A 183 13.53 -0.28 -5.24
C VAL A 183 13.58 1.23 -5.06
N LEU A 184 14.48 1.70 -4.20
CA LEU A 184 14.69 3.12 -3.89
C LEU A 184 16.03 3.59 -4.46
N THR A 185 16.20 4.92 -4.60
CA THR A 185 17.54 5.48 -4.80
C THR A 185 18.37 5.35 -3.51
N ALA A 186 19.67 5.19 -3.63
CA ALA A 186 20.58 5.03 -2.49
C ALA A 186 20.41 6.16 -1.44
N ASP A 187 20.22 7.39 -1.92
CA ASP A 187 20.04 8.56 -1.03
C ASP A 187 18.72 8.51 -0.26
N VAL A 188 17.62 8.12 -0.91
CA VAL A 188 16.31 7.98 -0.25
C VAL A 188 16.33 6.85 0.77
N GLU A 189 16.89 5.69 0.39
CA GLU A 189 17.02 4.56 1.30
C GLU A 189 17.86 4.95 2.54
N LYS A 190 19.06 5.48 2.31
CA LYS A 190 19.96 5.89 3.38
C LYS A 190 19.32 6.91 4.32
N ASN A 191 18.75 7.99 3.78
CA ASN A 191 18.10 9.02 4.59
C ASN A 191 16.94 8.46 5.43
N THR A 192 16.13 7.54 4.86
CA THR A 192 15.02 6.91 5.57
C THR A 192 15.53 6.02 6.71
N LEU A 193 16.58 5.23 6.46
CA LEU A 193 17.18 4.38 7.49
C LEU A 193 17.84 5.21 8.61
N ASP A 194 18.56 6.27 8.28
CA ASP A 194 19.17 7.20 9.25
C ASP A 194 18.08 7.85 10.14
N GLN A 195 16.95 8.25 9.56
CA GLN A 195 15.82 8.77 10.33
C GLN A 195 15.22 7.71 11.27
N LEU A 196 15.06 6.47 10.81
CA LEU A 196 14.59 5.37 11.66
C LEU A 196 15.55 5.12 12.82
N ASP A 197 16.87 5.17 12.60
CA ASP A 197 17.88 5.03 13.67
C ASP A 197 17.77 6.17 14.70
N VAL A 198 17.54 7.40 14.25
CA VAL A 198 17.30 8.55 15.13
C VAL A 198 16.05 8.33 15.99
N TRP A 199 14.93 7.91 15.39
CA TRP A 199 13.71 7.65 16.16
C TRP A 199 13.86 6.47 17.13
N GLN A 200 14.58 5.41 16.73
CA GLN A 200 14.84 4.27 17.61
C GLN A 200 15.69 4.63 18.83
N THR A 201 16.69 5.52 18.65
CA THR A 201 17.65 5.85 19.71
C THR A 201 17.26 7.09 20.54
N LYS A 202 16.63 8.08 19.92
CA LYS A 202 16.35 9.40 20.54
C LYS A 202 14.87 9.69 20.74
N GLY A 203 13.97 8.91 20.19
CA GLY A 203 12.53 9.14 20.25
C GLY A 203 11.93 9.13 21.66
N TYR A 204 12.70 8.65 22.67
CA TYR A 204 12.31 8.69 24.07
C TYR A 204 12.52 10.04 24.75
N TYR A 205 13.28 10.95 24.14
CA TYR A 205 13.74 12.20 24.77
C TYR A 205 13.04 13.44 24.21
N THR A 206 12.11 13.27 23.29
CA THR A 206 11.26 14.33 22.72
C THR A 206 9.85 14.25 23.26
#